data_336ecd93fa8c50bba2727d1ad67e8f1b
#
_entry.id   336ecd93fa8c50bba2727d1ad67e8f1b
#
_cell.length_a   1.000
_cell.length_b   1.000
_cell.length_c   1.000
_cell.angle_alpha   90.00
_cell.angle_beta   90.00
_cell.angle_gamma   90.00
#
_symmetry.space_group_name_H-M   'P 1'
#
loop_
_entity.id
_entity.type
_entity.pdbx_description
1 polymer ?
#
loop_
_entity_poly.entity_id
_entity_poly.type
_entity_poly.pdbx_seq_one_letter_code
_entity_poly.pdbx_strand_id
1 'polypeptide(L)'
;MKETTIPKVLRAAIYIRVSTAEQSIHGKSLLAQQEYLENYAKQHNMAVVGVYADKGQTARKELKKRKEIHRLLDSVKRNEVDVILFWRMDRWFRSVSDFYKVQEVLDAHHCTWISASEENINMETREGRLNLNLVLTIGQNEVDTTSERVRFTIDNMIDNGRVIWGNNNLPLGYEIVEENGTKKIQKKESEAPMVEEFFNYFLSCRQKKKTILHMQQTFGIDFSYTMLRTMLSSEFYIGKYRQNKAYCPAYLTPEKWAEIQEVSKRNIKTTRSGRIYYFTSLVRCPICGQKLVGCGCSSIINRKT
;
A
#
# COMPACT_ATOMS: atom_id res chain seq x y z
N MET A 1 21.81 -52.29 29.35
CA MET A 1 20.73 -51.43 29.88
C MET A 1 20.26 -50.60 28.69
N LYS A 2 19.02 -50.81 28.20
CA LYS A 2 18.44 -49.96 27.16
C LYS A 2 18.01 -48.69 27.84
N GLU A 3 18.64 -47.57 27.47
CA GLU A 3 18.14 -46.23 27.88
C GLU A 3 16.74 -46.07 27.34
N THR A 4 15.75 -46.03 28.24
CA THR A 4 14.36 -45.71 27.94
C THR A 4 14.33 -44.20 27.69
N THR A 5 14.54 -43.77 26.44
CA THR A 5 14.37 -42.39 26.05
C THR A 5 12.90 -42.04 26.22
N ILE A 6 12.57 -41.29 27.27
CA ILE A 6 11.22 -40.72 27.45
C ILE A 6 10.95 -39.90 26.20
N PRO A 7 9.85 -40.11 25.46
CA PRO A 7 9.53 -39.34 24.27
C PRO A 7 9.39 -37.85 24.68
N LYS A 8 10.26 -37.02 24.16
CA LYS A 8 10.21 -35.56 24.40
C LYS A 8 8.87 -35.04 23.92
N VAL A 9 8.04 -34.52 24.83
CA VAL A 9 6.81 -33.82 24.45
C VAL A 9 7.16 -32.56 23.66
N LEU A 10 6.70 -32.47 22.41
CA LEU A 10 6.96 -31.32 21.55
C LEU A 10 6.20 -30.10 22.04
N ARG A 11 6.89 -28.97 22.09
CA ARG A 11 6.30 -27.66 22.43
C ARG A 11 5.70 -27.05 21.18
N ALA A 12 4.37 -27.00 21.12
CA ALA A 12 3.60 -26.55 19.97
C ALA A 12 3.14 -25.10 20.13
N ALA A 13 3.40 -24.28 19.12
CA ALA A 13 2.81 -22.95 18.99
C ALA A 13 1.67 -23.00 17.97
N ILE A 14 0.50 -22.51 18.33
CA ILE A 14 -0.66 -22.42 17.43
C ILE A 14 -0.66 -21.08 16.73
N TYR A 15 -0.72 -21.10 15.40
CA TYR A 15 -0.86 -19.90 14.58
C TYR A 15 -2.22 -19.85 13.88
N ILE A 16 -2.93 -18.74 14.06
CA ILE A 16 -4.27 -18.54 13.52
C ILE A 16 -4.31 -17.21 12.73
N ARG A 17 -4.98 -17.20 11.58
CA ARG A 17 -5.22 -16.00 10.81
C ARG A 17 -6.64 -15.95 10.25
N VAL A 18 -7.29 -14.79 10.39
CA VAL A 18 -8.60 -14.52 9.79
C VAL A 18 -8.58 -13.19 9.05
N SER A 19 -9.29 -13.13 7.92
CA SER A 19 -9.50 -11.90 7.18
C SER A 19 -10.66 -11.09 7.80
N THR A 20 -10.71 -9.78 7.49
CA THR A 20 -11.80 -8.88 7.95
C THR A 20 -13.17 -9.33 7.45
N ALA A 21 -13.25 -9.89 6.23
CA ALA A 21 -14.49 -10.41 5.66
C ALA A 21 -14.98 -11.67 6.39
N GLU A 22 -14.06 -12.54 6.80
CA GLU A 22 -14.40 -13.75 7.57
C GLU A 22 -14.82 -13.42 9.00
N GLN A 23 -14.29 -12.35 9.59
CA GLN A 23 -14.71 -11.87 10.92
C GLN A 23 -16.15 -11.35 10.94
N SER A 24 -16.59 -10.69 9.85
CA SER A 24 -17.95 -10.14 9.77
C SER A 24 -19.03 -11.21 9.56
N ILE A 25 -18.68 -12.32 8.92
CA ILE A 25 -19.63 -13.38 8.56
C ILE A 25 -19.64 -14.51 9.61
N HIS A 26 -18.49 -14.80 10.24
CA HIS A 26 -18.32 -15.96 11.12
C HIS A 26 -17.46 -15.62 12.36
N GLY A 27 -17.98 -14.84 13.28
CA GLY A 27 -17.32 -14.57 14.57
C GLY A 27 -16.93 -15.84 15.36
N LYS A 28 -17.48 -16.99 14.99
CA LYS A 28 -17.14 -18.34 15.53
C LYS A 28 -15.87 -18.96 14.89
N SER A 29 -15.37 -18.42 13.79
CA SER A 29 -14.28 -19.06 13.00
C SER A 29 -12.91 -19.08 13.72
N LEU A 30 -12.58 -18.07 14.53
CA LEU A 30 -11.30 -18.03 15.28
C LEU A 30 -11.27 -19.06 16.41
N LEU A 31 -12.33 -19.11 17.21
CA LEU A 31 -12.45 -20.04 18.32
C LEU A 31 -12.46 -21.48 17.80
N ALA A 32 -13.23 -21.75 16.73
CA ALA A 32 -13.29 -23.08 16.14
C ALA A 32 -11.94 -23.56 15.58
N GLN A 33 -11.16 -22.65 14.95
CA GLN A 33 -9.82 -22.98 14.50
C GLN A 33 -8.89 -23.27 15.68
N GLN A 34 -8.97 -22.46 16.73
CA GLN A 34 -8.16 -22.66 17.94
C GLN A 34 -8.49 -24.00 18.61
N GLU A 35 -9.77 -24.26 18.86
CA GLU A 35 -10.22 -25.52 19.46
C GLU A 35 -9.80 -26.74 18.64
N TYR A 36 -9.90 -26.66 17.31
CA TYR A 36 -9.45 -27.73 16.43
C TYR A 36 -7.94 -27.99 16.57
N LEU A 37 -7.12 -26.95 16.58
CA LEU A 37 -5.65 -27.06 16.69
C LEU A 37 -5.22 -27.49 18.10
N GLU A 38 -5.91 -27.06 19.14
CA GLU A 38 -5.66 -27.53 20.52
C GLU A 38 -6.01 -29.02 20.68
N ASN A 39 -7.11 -29.48 20.08
CA ASN A 39 -7.48 -30.89 20.07
C ASN A 39 -6.48 -31.72 19.25
N TYR A 40 -6.03 -31.19 18.10
CA TYR A 40 -4.97 -31.83 17.31
C TYR A 40 -3.67 -31.98 18.13
N ALA A 41 -3.23 -30.91 18.82
CA ALA A 41 -2.05 -30.97 19.67
C ALA A 41 -2.19 -32.03 20.80
N LYS A 42 -3.35 -32.13 21.43
CA LYS A 42 -3.64 -33.15 22.48
C LYS A 42 -3.58 -34.56 21.90
N GLN A 43 -4.19 -34.82 20.74
CA GLN A 43 -4.18 -36.12 20.08
C GLN A 43 -2.78 -36.59 19.71
N HIS A 44 -1.90 -35.66 19.35
CA HIS A 44 -0.50 -35.92 18.97
C HIS A 44 0.50 -35.76 20.13
N ASN A 45 0.04 -35.68 21.38
CA ASN A 45 0.86 -35.56 22.58
C ASN A 45 1.82 -34.38 22.55
N MET A 46 1.34 -33.21 22.11
CA MET A 46 2.08 -31.96 22.06
C MET A 46 1.62 -31.01 23.15
N ALA A 47 2.56 -30.27 23.76
CA ALA A 47 2.25 -29.23 24.74
C ALA A 47 2.08 -27.86 24.06
N VAL A 48 0.89 -27.27 24.11
CA VAL A 48 0.65 -25.92 23.56
C VAL A 48 1.31 -24.87 24.45
N VAL A 49 2.32 -24.19 23.92
CA VAL A 49 3.10 -23.14 24.63
C VAL A 49 2.65 -21.73 24.31
N GLY A 50 1.89 -21.52 23.27
CA GLY A 50 1.37 -20.21 22.91
C GLY A 50 0.40 -20.23 21.74
N VAL A 51 -0.48 -19.21 21.69
CA VAL A 51 -1.40 -18.96 20.59
C VAL A 51 -1.11 -17.59 19.99
N TYR A 52 -0.94 -17.54 18.68
CA TYR A 52 -0.57 -16.36 17.91
C TYR A 52 -1.63 -16.10 16.85
N ALA A 53 -2.38 -15.00 16.99
CA ALA A 53 -3.55 -14.73 16.16
C ALA A 53 -3.48 -13.38 15.46
N ASP A 54 -3.24 -13.38 14.15
CA ASP A 54 -3.28 -12.16 13.31
C ASP A 54 -4.74 -11.89 12.88
N LYS A 55 -5.38 -10.91 13.53
CA LYS A 55 -6.79 -10.52 13.30
C LYS A 55 -6.89 -9.41 12.26
N GLY A 56 -7.88 -9.50 11.36
CA GLY A 56 -8.26 -8.41 10.45
C GLY A 56 -7.21 -8.01 9.41
N GLN A 57 -6.24 -8.85 9.15
CA GLN A 57 -5.20 -8.58 8.16
C GLN A 57 -5.57 -9.19 6.80
N THR A 58 -5.68 -8.36 5.76
CA THR A 58 -5.84 -8.88 4.40
C THR A 58 -4.62 -9.72 4.03
N ALA A 59 -4.86 -10.80 3.29
CA ALA A 59 -3.82 -11.72 2.82
C ALA A 59 -2.71 -11.06 1.98
N ARG A 60 -2.92 -9.83 1.52
CA ARG A 60 -1.98 -9.02 0.75
C ARG A 60 -0.98 -8.23 1.60
N LYS A 61 -1.15 -8.19 2.93
CA LYS A 61 -0.18 -7.45 3.74
C LYS A 61 1.11 -8.24 3.81
N GLU A 62 2.18 -7.56 3.42
CA GLU A 62 3.55 -8.04 3.53
C GLU A 62 3.83 -8.63 4.92
N LEU A 63 4.69 -9.63 4.99
CA LEU A 63 5.14 -10.27 6.23
C LEU A 63 5.46 -9.24 7.33
N LYS A 64 6.09 -8.11 6.97
CA LYS A 64 6.46 -7.00 7.86
C LYS A 64 5.30 -6.41 8.68
N LYS A 65 4.06 -6.56 8.23
CA LYS A 65 2.86 -6.00 8.89
C LYS A 65 2.14 -7.01 9.80
N ARG A 66 2.58 -8.26 9.84
CA ARG A 66 1.99 -9.34 10.64
C ARG A 66 2.69 -9.41 11.99
N LYS A 67 2.14 -8.73 13.00
CA LYS A 67 2.77 -8.61 14.32
C LYS A 67 2.90 -9.95 15.05
N GLU A 68 1.88 -10.78 14.97
CA GLU A 68 1.86 -12.06 15.70
C GLU A 68 2.81 -13.10 15.10
N ILE A 69 3.03 -13.08 13.77
CA ILE A 69 4.05 -13.94 13.19
C ILE A 69 5.46 -13.53 13.63
N HIS A 70 5.74 -12.22 13.78
CA HIS A 70 7.03 -11.76 14.30
C HIS A 70 7.23 -12.21 15.75
N ARG A 71 6.19 -12.07 16.59
CA ARG A 71 6.23 -12.55 17.99
C ARG A 71 6.46 -14.06 18.05
N LEU A 72 5.81 -14.83 17.17
CA LEU A 72 6.03 -16.28 17.05
C LEU A 72 7.50 -16.59 16.65
N LEU A 73 8.03 -15.91 15.62
CA LEU A 73 9.41 -16.11 15.20
C LEU A 73 10.43 -15.72 16.28
N ASP A 74 10.14 -14.73 17.09
CA ASP A 74 10.98 -14.38 18.23
C ASP A 74 10.97 -15.47 19.31
N SER A 75 9.82 -16.13 19.55
CA SER A 75 9.76 -17.31 20.42
C SER A 75 10.51 -18.51 19.83
N VAL A 76 10.46 -18.71 18.51
CA VAL A 76 11.28 -19.72 17.82
C VAL A 76 12.77 -19.45 18.01
N LYS A 77 13.23 -18.21 17.81
CA LYS A 77 14.63 -17.81 18.01
C LYS A 77 15.12 -18.01 19.45
N ARG A 78 14.23 -17.93 20.43
CA ARG A 78 14.52 -18.25 21.83
C ARG A 78 14.47 -19.75 22.14
N ASN A 79 14.25 -20.59 21.11
CA ASN A 79 14.08 -22.05 21.24
C ASN A 79 12.98 -22.45 22.25
N GLU A 80 11.88 -21.68 22.29
CA GLU A 80 10.71 -21.95 23.12
C GLU A 80 9.68 -22.83 22.40
N VAL A 81 9.79 -22.98 21.07
CA VAL A 81 8.86 -23.68 20.20
C VAL A 81 9.59 -24.75 19.39
N ASP A 82 9.09 -25.98 19.41
CA ASP A 82 9.62 -27.09 18.62
C ASP A 82 8.79 -27.29 17.32
N VAL A 83 7.47 -26.98 17.35
CA VAL A 83 6.57 -27.15 16.20
C VAL A 83 5.53 -26.04 16.13
N ILE A 84 5.24 -25.56 14.92
CA ILE A 84 4.18 -24.59 14.66
C ILE A 84 2.98 -25.33 14.06
N LEU A 85 1.81 -25.19 14.68
CA LEU A 85 0.56 -25.75 14.19
C LEU A 85 -0.31 -24.66 13.58
N PHE A 86 -0.81 -24.90 12.37
CA PHE A 86 -1.80 -24.07 11.71
C PHE A 86 -2.81 -24.94 10.95
N TRP A 87 -3.98 -24.38 10.64
CA TRP A 87 -5.05 -25.17 10.05
C TRP A 87 -4.76 -25.56 8.61
N ARG A 88 -4.44 -24.57 7.73
CA ARG A 88 -4.15 -24.76 6.30
C ARG A 88 -3.03 -23.87 5.84
N MET A 89 -2.36 -24.26 4.76
CA MET A 89 -1.23 -23.53 4.19
C MET A 89 -1.59 -22.10 3.77
N ASP A 90 -2.80 -21.87 3.22
CA ASP A 90 -3.28 -20.55 2.86
C ASP A 90 -3.46 -19.60 4.07
N ARG A 91 -3.56 -20.14 5.29
CA ARG A 91 -3.57 -19.38 6.55
C ARG A 91 -2.16 -19.04 7.01
N TRP A 92 -1.22 -19.89 6.70
CA TRP A 92 0.19 -19.70 7.04
C TRP A 92 0.85 -18.70 6.10
N PHE A 93 0.99 -19.03 4.82
CA PHE A 93 1.54 -18.15 3.79
C PHE A 93 0.75 -18.24 2.48
N ARG A 94 0.76 -17.13 1.71
CA ARG A 94 0.29 -17.06 0.32
C ARG A 94 1.40 -16.68 -0.66
N SER A 95 2.53 -16.19 -0.13
CA SER A 95 3.70 -15.82 -0.92
C SER A 95 4.78 -16.87 -0.74
N VAL A 96 5.23 -17.43 -1.84
CA VAL A 96 6.36 -18.37 -1.88
C VAL A 96 7.61 -17.74 -1.26
N SER A 97 7.90 -16.48 -1.62
CA SER A 97 9.06 -15.75 -1.10
C SER A 97 9.02 -15.55 0.42
N ASP A 98 7.84 -15.19 0.97
CA ASP A 98 7.71 -14.97 2.42
C ASP A 98 7.78 -16.29 3.18
N PHE A 99 7.24 -17.38 2.62
CA PHE A 99 7.36 -18.71 3.19
C PHE A 99 8.83 -19.12 3.36
N TYR A 100 9.63 -19.05 2.29
CA TYR A 100 11.03 -19.47 2.37
C TYR A 100 11.89 -18.63 3.30
N LYS A 101 11.61 -17.31 3.43
CA LYS A 101 12.29 -16.46 4.42
C LYS A 101 12.02 -16.90 5.86
N VAL A 102 10.79 -17.34 6.14
CA VAL A 102 10.45 -17.86 7.46
C VAL A 102 11.03 -19.27 7.64
N GLN A 103 11.00 -20.10 6.60
CA GLN A 103 11.58 -21.44 6.63
C GLN A 103 13.05 -21.42 7.01
N GLU A 104 13.86 -20.48 6.47
CA GLU A 104 15.27 -20.31 6.85
C GLU A 104 15.43 -20.09 8.37
N VAL A 105 14.53 -19.31 8.99
CA VAL A 105 14.57 -19.07 10.45
C VAL A 105 14.18 -20.34 11.20
N LEU A 106 13.18 -21.07 10.73
CA LEU A 106 12.74 -22.30 11.37
C LEU A 106 13.82 -23.39 11.31
N ASP A 107 14.47 -23.55 10.16
CA ASP A 107 15.56 -24.51 9.96
C ASP A 107 16.75 -24.20 10.85
N ALA A 108 17.13 -22.92 10.97
CA ALA A 108 18.22 -22.47 11.85
C ALA A 108 17.99 -22.78 13.33
N HIS A 109 16.73 -22.90 13.76
CA HIS A 109 16.32 -23.17 15.16
C HIS A 109 15.70 -24.55 15.37
N HIS A 110 15.81 -25.45 14.38
CA HIS A 110 15.25 -26.81 14.42
C HIS A 110 13.76 -26.84 14.78
N CYS A 111 13.00 -25.82 14.37
CA CYS A 111 11.57 -25.74 14.53
C CYS A 111 10.88 -26.24 13.25
N THR A 112 9.90 -27.13 13.40
CA THR A 112 9.12 -27.64 12.29
C THR A 112 7.72 -26.99 12.24
N TRP A 113 6.93 -27.34 11.22
CA TRP A 113 5.53 -26.93 11.15
C TRP A 113 4.64 -28.06 10.64
N ILE A 114 3.38 -28.01 11.01
CA ILE A 114 2.35 -28.98 10.61
C ILE A 114 1.09 -28.24 10.19
N SER A 115 0.58 -28.54 8.99
CA SER A 115 -0.75 -28.15 8.53
C SER A 115 -1.76 -29.20 8.99
N ALA A 116 -2.59 -28.87 9.96
CA ALA A 116 -3.43 -29.88 10.64
C ALA A 116 -4.57 -30.45 9.75
N SER A 117 -4.93 -29.81 8.65
CA SER A 117 -5.92 -30.31 7.69
C SER A 117 -5.33 -30.76 6.35
N GLU A 118 -4.01 -30.70 6.17
CA GLU A 118 -3.33 -31.00 4.90
C GLU A 118 -2.11 -31.92 5.15
N GLU A 119 -2.38 -33.16 5.52
CA GLU A 119 -1.35 -34.12 5.95
C GLU A 119 -0.31 -34.46 4.88
N ASN A 120 -0.66 -34.25 3.59
CA ASN A 120 0.22 -34.52 2.46
C ASN A 120 1.22 -33.40 2.15
N ILE A 121 1.21 -32.30 2.93
CA ILE A 121 2.10 -31.17 2.76
C ILE A 121 3.14 -31.21 3.86
N ASN A 122 4.36 -31.63 3.53
CA ASN A 122 5.51 -31.60 4.42
C ASN A 122 6.81 -31.28 3.66
N MET A 123 7.88 -30.93 4.38
CA MET A 123 9.19 -30.62 3.79
C MET A 123 10.14 -31.81 3.78
N GLU A 124 9.79 -32.93 4.39
CA GLU A 124 10.68 -34.08 4.56
C GLU A 124 10.80 -34.88 3.28
N THR A 125 9.69 -35.07 2.55
CA THR A 125 9.66 -35.83 1.31
C THR A 125 9.77 -34.95 0.07
N ARG A 126 10.26 -35.51 -1.03
CA ARG A 126 10.36 -34.82 -2.32
C ARG A 126 8.96 -34.45 -2.84
N GLU A 127 8.03 -35.35 -2.71
CA GLU A 127 6.63 -35.20 -3.11
C GLU A 127 5.93 -34.14 -2.26
N GLY A 128 6.16 -34.08 -0.96
CA GLY A 128 5.62 -33.08 -0.05
C GLY A 128 6.13 -31.67 -0.39
N ARG A 129 7.42 -31.52 -0.71
CA ARG A 129 8.00 -30.25 -1.20
C ARG A 129 7.38 -29.80 -2.53
N LEU A 130 7.15 -30.74 -3.45
CA LEU A 130 6.47 -30.42 -4.72
C LEU A 130 5.04 -29.96 -4.47
N ASN A 131 4.27 -30.70 -3.65
CA ASN A 131 2.90 -30.34 -3.30
C ASN A 131 2.84 -28.96 -2.61
N LEU A 132 3.74 -28.67 -1.69
CA LEU A 132 3.86 -27.37 -1.05
C LEU A 132 4.05 -26.24 -2.08
N ASN A 133 5.01 -26.40 -3.00
CA ASN A 133 5.26 -25.40 -4.03
C ASN A 133 4.06 -25.21 -4.97
N LEU A 134 3.35 -26.27 -5.31
CA LEU A 134 2.14 -26.19 -6.12
C LEU A 134 1.03 -25.42 -5.37
N VAL A 135 0.77 -25.72 -4.11
CA VAL A 135 -0.26 -25.05 -3.29
C VAL A 135 0.06 -23.56 -3.14
N LEU A 136 1.32 -23.21 -2.84
CA LEU A 136 1.75 -21.82 -2.73
C LEU A 136 1.63 -21.07 -4.06
N THR A 137 2.01 -21.69 -5.18
CA THR A 137 1.92 -21.09 -6.53
C THR A 137 0.47 -20.89 -6.95
N ILE A 138 -0.40 -21.86 -6.71
CA ILE A 138 -1.84 -21.74 -6.99
C ILE A 138 -2.45 -20.60 -6.16
N GLY A 139 -2.15 -20.53 -4.85
CA GLY A 139 -2.64 -19.48 -3.97
C GLY A 139 -2.18 -18.08 -4.41
N GLN A 140 -0.96 -17.94 -4.91
CA GLN A 140 -0.48 -16.66 -5.48
C GLN A 140 -1.20 -16.32 -6.78
N ASN A 141 -1.35 -17.27 -7.70
CA ASN A 141 -2.07 -17.08 -8.96
C ASN A 141 -3.53 -16.67 -8.76
N GLU A 142 -4.25 -17.23 -7.79
CA GLU A 142 -5.62 -16.82 -7.48
C GLU A 142 -5.70 -15.34 -7.08
N VAL A 143 -4.74 -14.85 -6.28
CA VAL A 143 -4.66 -13.45 -5.86
C VAL A 143 -4.40 -12.53 -7.07
N ASP A 144 -3.49 -12.91 -7.95
CA ASP A 144 -3.12 -12.14 -9.12
C ASP A 144 -4.27 -12.10 -10.13
N THR A 145 -4.89 -13.25 -10.43
CA THR A 145 -6.06 -13.36 -11.31
C THR A 145 -7.26 -12.55 -10.78
N THR A 146 -7.52 -12.59 -9.47
CA THR A 146 -8.59 -11.79 -8.86
C THR A 146 -8.29 -10.29 -8.99
N SER A 147 -7.03 -9.89 -8.83
CA SER A 147 -6.60 -8.50 -8.99
C SER A 147 -6.77 -8.01 -10.41
N GLU A 148 -6.42 -8.84 -11.39
CA GLU A 148 -6.60 -8.54 -12.81
C GLU A 148 -8.08 -8.41 -13.17
N ARG A 149 -8.93 -9.34 -12.70
CA ARG A 149 -10.39 -9.28 -12.92
C ARG A 149 -11.00 -8.01 -12.33
N VAL A 150 -10.59 -7.63 -11.10
CA VAL A 150 -11.07 -6.40 -10.47
C VAL A 150 -10.61 -5.17 -11.26
N ARG A 151 -9.34 -5.12 -11.70
CA ARG A 151 -8.84 -4.02 -12.55
C ARG A 151 -9.62 -3.94 -13.85
N PHE A 152 -9.78 -5.04 -14.55
CA PHE A 152 -10.55 -5.12 -15.79
C PHE A 152 -11.99 -4.64 -15.62
N THR A 153 -12.65 -5.06 -14.53
CA THR A 153 -14.03 -4.61 -14.22
C THR A 153 -14.07 -3.09 -13.96
N ILE A 154 -13.10 -2.56 -13.21
CA ILE A 154 -13.00 -1.12 -12.93
C ILE A 154 -12.73 -0.34 -14.23
N ASP A 155 -11.82 -0.81 -15.07
CA ASP A 155 -11.49 -0.16 -16.34
C ASP A 155 -12.70 -0.15 -17.27
N ASN A 156 -13.40 -1.27 -17.40
CA ASN A 156 -14.68 -1.34 -18.15
C ASN A 156 -15.76 -0.40 -17.60
N MET A 157 -15.86 -0.26 -16.27
CA MET A 157 -16.79 0.70 -15.66
C MET A 157 -16.44 2.14 -16.04
N ILE A 158 -15.16 2.49 -16.03
CA ILE A 158 -14.67 3.82 -16.39
C ILE A 158 -14.90 4.09 -17.88
N ASP A 159 -14.58 3.14 -18.75
CA ASP A 159 -14.77 3.27 -20.20
C ASP A 159 -16.24 3.47 -20.58
N ASN A 160 -17.14 2.83 -19.85
CA ASN A 160 -18.60 3.01 -19.98
C ASN A 160 -19.15 4.23 -19.20
N GLY A 161 -18.30 5.11 -18.67
CA GLY A 161 -18.71 6.32 -17.95
C GLY A 161 -19.38 6.06 -16.60
N ARG A 162 -19.27 4.83 -16.06
CA ARG A 162 -19.85 4.52 -14.74
C ARG A 162 -19.01 5.11 -13.61
N VAL A 163 -19.67 5.69 -12.63
CA VAL A 163 -19.00 6.28 -11.46
C VAL A 163 -18.50 5.19 -10.52
N ILE A 164 -17.19 5.16 -10.30
CA ILE A 164 -16.52 4.21 -9.37
C ILE A 164 -16.21 4.84 -8.01
N TRP A 165 -16.46 6.13 -7.86
CA TRP A 165 -16.10 6.93 -6.69
C TRP A 165 -17.20 6.93 -5.65
N GLY A 166 -16.81 7.09 -4.36
CA GLY A 166 -17.72 7.54 -3.32
C GLY A 166 -17.66 9.06 -3.18
N ASN A 167 -18.72 9.68 -2.66
CA ASN A 167 -18.85 11.14 -2.52
C ASN A 167 -17.64 11.79 -1.85
N ASN A 168 -17.01 11.14 -0.87
CA ASN A 168 -15.90 11.69 -0.09
C ASN A 168 -14.53 11.63 -0.80
N ASN A 169 -14.45 10.99 -1.97
CA ASN A 169 -13.18 10.75 -2.66
C ASN A 169 -13.07 11.47 -4.00
N LEU A 170 -14.05 12.31 -4.34
CA LEU A 170 -14.00 13.10 -5.57
C LEU A 170 -13.00 14.26 -5.45
N PRO A 171 -12.38 14.68 -6.55
CA PRO A 171 -11.64 15.93 -6.60
C PRO A 171 -12.52 17.13 -6.29
N LEU A 172 -11.94 18.18 -5.72
CA LEU A 172 -12.63 19.43 -5.42
C LEU A 172 -13.34 19.98 -6.65
N GLY A 173 -14.56 20.46 -6.48
CA GLY A 173 -15.39 21.01 -7.55
C GLY A 173 -16.30 20.00 -8.24
N TYR A 174 -16.35 18.75 -7.78
CA TYR A 174 -17.20 17.71 -8.34
C TYR A 174 -18.08 17.06 -7.29
N GLU A 175 -19.25 16.63 -7.73
CA GLU A 175 -20.20 15.86 -6.92
C GLU A 175 -20.81 14.72 -7.74
N ILE A 176 -21.36 13.72 -7.05
CA ILE A 176 -22.10 12.61 -7.67
C ILE A 176 -23.58 12.89 -7.52
N VAL A 177 -24.28 12.91 -8.63
CA VAL A 177 -25.74 13.01 -8.68
C VAL A 177 -26.31 11.71 -9.21
N GLU A 178 -27.41 11.29 -8.64
CA GLU A 178 -28.14 10.10 -9.09
C GLU A 178 -29.35 10.52 -9.90
N GLU A 179 -29.33 10.24 -11.20
CA GLU A 179 -30.42 10.46 -12.13
C GLU A 179 -30.92 9.13 -12.68
N ASN A 180 -32.17 8.83 -12.49
CA ASN A 180 -32.82 7.60 -12.98
C ASN A 180 -32.08 6.31 -12.57
N GLY A 181 -31.58 6.25 -11.31
CA GLY A 181 -30.83 5.10 -10.82
C GLY A 181 -29.40 4.99 -11.36
N THR A 182 -28.93 5.98 -12.13
CA THR A 182 -27.58 6.02 -12.68
C THR A 182 -26.80 7.16 -12.02
N LYS A 183 -25.64 6.84 -11.46
CA LYS A 183 -24.73 7.85 -10.87
C LYS A 183 -23.93 8.52 -11.98
N LYS A 184 -23.94 9.87 -11.95
CA LYS A 184 -23.15 10.72 -12.84
C LYS A 184 -22.32 11.70 -12.04
N ILE A 185 -21.15 12.08 -12.59
CA ILE A 185 -20.32 13.13 -12.01
C ILE A 185 -20.69 14.45 -12.67
N GLN A 186 -20.95 15.46 -11.86
CA GLN A 186 -21.19 16.82 -12.33
C GLN A 186 -20.34 17.83 -11.56
N LYS A 187 -20.27 19.06 -12.07
CA LYS A 187 -19.63 20.16 -11.37
C LYS A 187 -20.49 20.55 -10.18
N LYS A 188 -19.86 20.71 -9.03
CA LYS A 188 -20.53 21.18 -7.83
C LYS A 188 -20.61 22.69 -7.86
N GLU A 189 -21.82 23.24 -8.03
CA GLU A 189 -22.06 24.69 -8.22
C GLU A 189 -21.46 25.55 -7.11
N SER A 190 -21.50 25.09 -5.87
CA SER A 190 -20.93 25.82 -4.73
C SER A 190 -19.40 25.90 -4.74
N GLU A 191 -18.71 24.98 -5.40
CA GLU A 191 -17.25 24.89 -5.45
C GLU A 191 -16.67 25.27 -6.82
N ALA A 192 -17.49 25.31 -7.87
CA ALA A 192 -17.07 25.62 -9.22
C ALA A 192 -16.32 26.97 -9.33
N PRO A 193 -16.82 28.09 -8.74
CA PRO A 193 -16.11 29.37 -8.79
C PRO A 193 -14.70 29.31 -8.17
N MET A 194 -14.55 28.54 -7.10
CA MET A 194 -13.26 28.35 -6.43
C MET A 194 -12.25 27.61 -7.30
N VAL A 195 -12.71 26.55 -8.00
CA VAL A 195 -11.85 25.78 -8.92
C VAL A 195 -11.42 26.64 -10.12
N GLU A 196 -12.34 27.42 -10.69
CA GLU A 196 -12.05 28.31 -11.82
C GLU A 196 -11.06 29.40 -11.41
N GLU A 197 -11.30 30.05 -10.25
CA GLU A 197 -10.39 31.08 -9.72
C GLU A 197 -8.99 30.50 -9.43
N PHE A 198 -8.92 29.30 -8.86
CA PHE A 198 -7.63 28.62 -8.61
C PHE A 198 -6.78 28.49 -9.88
N PHE A 199 -7.35 27.99 -10.96
CA PHE A 199 -6.61 27.78 -12.19
C PHE A 199 -6.27 29.09 -12.89
N ASN A 200 -7.19 30.06 -12.93
CA ASN A 200 -6.97 31.38 -13.52
C ASN A 200 -5.87 32.14 -12.78
N TYR A 201 -5.93 32.18 -11.44
CA TYR A 201 -4.92 32.85 -10.64
C TYR A 201 -3.56 32.15 -10.74
N PHE A 202 -3.53 30.80 -10.72
CA PHE A 202 -2.25 30.08 -10.90
C PHE A 202 -1.60 30.37 -12.25
N LEU A 203 -2.35 30.45 -13.32
CA LEU A 203 -1.81 30.80 -14.66
C LEU A 203 -1.30 32.23 -14.70
N SER A 204 -1.95 33.18 -14.03
CA SER A 204 -1.54 34.58 -13.98
C SER A 204 -0.27 34.77 -13.15
N CYS A 205 -0.24 34.27 -11.91
CA CYS A 205 0.86 34.51 -10.98
C CYS A 205 2.03 33.52 -11.12
N ARG A 206 1.79 32.32 -11.66
CA ARG A 206 2.76 31.22 -11.87
C ARG A 206 3.53 30.81 -10.61
N GLN A 207 3.02 31.11 -9.41
CA GLN A 207 3.68 30.87 -8.13
C GLN A 207 2.78 30.10 -7.16
N LYS A 208 3.17 28.88 -6.82
CA LYS A 208 2.40 27.97 -5.94
C LYS A 208 2.05 28.60 -4.58
N LYS A 209 3.02 29.27 -3.92
CA LYS A 209 2.77 29.89 -2.61
C LYS A 209 1.76 31.04 -2.68
N LYS A 210 1.88 31.90 -3.69
CA LYS A 210 0.91 33.02 -3.85
C LYS A 210 -0.48 32.53 -4.16
N THR A 211 -0.61 31.45 -4.95
CA THR A 211 -1.90 30.83 -5.23
C THR A 211 -2.55 30.29 -3.94
N ILE A 212 -1.78 29.61 -3.08
CA ILE A 212 -2.31 29.13 -1.79
C ILE A 212 -2.82 30.31 -0.95
N LEU A 213 -2.01 31.35 -0.77
CA LEU A 213 -2.38 32.54 0.02
C LEU A 213 -3.63 33.23 -0.54
N HIS A 214 -3.70 33.39 -1.87
CA HIS A 214 -4.86 33.97 -2.54
C HIS A 214 -6.14 33.16 -2.26
N MET A 215 -6.06 31.82 -2.43
CA MET A 215 -7.22 30.95 -2.17
C MET A 215 -7.68 30.99 -0.72
N GLN A 216 -6.73 31.01 0.23
CA GLN A 216 -7.05 31.14 1.65
C GLN A 216 -7.73 32.48 1.97
N GLN A 217 -7.23 33.59 1.39
CA GLN A 217 -7.78 34.93 1.61
C GLN A 217 -9.17 35.12 0.94
N THR A 218 -9.33 34.61 -0.28
CA THR A 218 -10.55 34.82 -1.07
C THR A 218 -11.71 33.93 -0.59
N PHE A 219 -11.42 32.67 -0.25
CA PHE A 219 -12.48 31.70 0.09
C PHE A 219 -12.50 31.29 1.57
N GLY A 220 -11.56 31.76 2.39
CA GLY A 220 -11.52 31.47 3.84
C GLY A 220 -11.28 29.99 4.18
N ILE A 221 -10.75 29.21 3.26
CA ILE A 221 -10.51 27.77 3.41
C ILE A 221 -9.06 27.48 3.75
N ASP A 222 -8.81 26.38 4.48
CA ASP A 222 -7.45 25.87 4.69
C ASP A 222 -6.94 25.16 3.42
N PHE A 223 -6.40 25.97 2.48
CA PHE A 223 -5.89 25.47 1.20
C PHE A 223 -4.46 24.98 1.35
N SER A 224 -4.27 23.67 1.43
CA SER A 224 -2.95 23.05 1.66
C SER A 224 -2.13 22.92 0.38
N TYR A 225 -0.79 22.79 0.55
CA TYR A 225 0.12 22.49 -0.56
C TYR A 225 -0.20 21.14 -1.24
N THR A 226 -0.66 20.17 -0.46
CA THR A 226 -1.08 18.85 -0.99
C THR A 226 -2.29 19.00 -1.91
N MET A 227 -3.28 19.79 -1.51
CA MET A 227 -4.47 20.09 -2.32
C MET A 227 -4.09 20.78 -3.63
N LEU A 228 -3.25 21.82 -3.58
CA LEU A 228 -2.70 22.48 -4.78
C LEU A 228 -2.01 21.47 -5.70
N ARG A 229 -1.14 20.63 -5.16
CA ARG A 229 -0.41 19.64 -5.97
C ARG A 229 -1.38 18.66 -6.64
N THR A 230 -2.36 18.17 -5.91
CA THR A 230 -3.38 17.24 -6.45
C THR A 230 -4.16 17.91 -7.58
N MET A 231 -4.63 19.15 -7.39
CA MET A 231 -5.35 19.87 -8.43
C MET A 231 -4.51 20.09 -9.69
N LEU A 232 -3.24 20.48 -9.53
CA LEU A 232 -2.34 20.72 -10.67
C LEU A 232 -1.89 19.42 -11.40
N SER A 233 -2.07 18.24 -10.80
CA SER A 233 -1.66 16.96 -11.41
C SER A 233 -2.81 16.09 -11.89
N SER A 234 -4.04 16.41 -11.53
CA SER A 234 -5.22 15.58 -11.83
C SER A 234 -5.81 15.88 -13.21
N GLU A 235 -5.71 14.94 -14.14
CA GLU A 235 -6.35 15.02 -15.46
C GLU A 235 -7.90 15.06 -15.39
N PHE A 236 -8.45 14.88 -14.19
CA PHE A 236 -9.89 14.96 -13.97
C PHE A 236 -10.46 16.35 -14.35
N TYR A 237 -9.67 17.40 -14.17
CA TYR A 237 -10.08 18.77 -14.52
C TYR A 237 -10.16 19.06 -16.03
N ILE A 238 -9.61 18.17 -16.87
CA ILE A 238 -9.83 18.19 -18.32
C ILE A 238 -10.88 17.17 -18.76
N GLY A 239 -11.64 16.62 -17.82
CA GLY A 239 -12.67 15.62 -18.10
C GLY A 239 -12.16 14.20 -18.29
N LYS A 240 -10.86 13.96 -18.11
CA LYS A 240 -10.22 12.69 -18.38
C LYS A 240 -9.97 11.91 -17.09
N TYR A 241 -10.30 10.63 -17.13
CA TYR A 241 -9.90 9.70 -16.08
C TYR A 241 -9.42 8.37 -16.68
N ARG A 242 -8.18 8.00 -16.41
CA ARG A 242 -7.49 6.88 -17.06
C ARG A 242 -7.56 6.97 -18.59
N GLN A 243 -8.20 6.02 -19.27
CA GLN A 243 -8.32 5.98 -20.73
C GLN A 243 -9.54 6.74 -21.24
N ASN A 244 -10.57 6.94 -20.41
CA ASN A 244 -11.76 7.68 -20.79
C ASN A 244 -11.49 9.19 -20.81
N LYS A 245 -11.57 9.79 -22.00
CA LYS A 245 -11.31 11.23 -22.24
C LYS A 245 -12.51 12.12 -21.95
N ALA A 246 -13.69 11.55 -21.72
CA ALA A 246 -14.94 12.27 -21.45
C ALA A 246 -15.67 11.67 -20.23
N TYR A 247 -14.90 11.39 -19.16
CA TYR A 247 -15.42 10.75 -17.95
C TYR A 247 -16.26 11.69 -17.07
N CYS A 248 -15.91 12.96 -17.05
CA CYS A 248 -16.62 13.99 -16.28
C CYS A 248 -16.58 15.35 -16.99
N PRO A 249 -17.43 16.34 -16.59
CA PRO A 249 -17.39 17.67 -17.15
C PRO A 249 -16.05 18.37 -16.89
N ALA A 250 -15.41 18.87 -17.93
CA ALA A 250 -14.12 19.53 -17.84
C ALA A 250 -14.23 20.96 -17.27
N TYR A 251 -13.28 21.39 -16.44
CA TYR A 251 -13.05 22.78 -16.03
C TYR A 251 -12.05 23.50 -16.94
N LEU A 252 -11.13 22.74 -17.52
CA LEU A 252 -10.03 23.27 -18.33
C LEU A 252 -10.07 22.70 -19.74
N THR A 253 -9.62 23.51 -20.70
CA THR A 253 -9.31 23.00 -22.04
C THR A 253 -7.95 22.29 -22.04
N PRO A 254 -7.69 21.39 -23.00
CA PRO A 254 -6.40 20.70 -23.11
C PRO A 254 -5.22 21.67 -23.24
N GLU A 255 -5.40 22.82 -23.93
CA GLU A 255 -4.36 23.83 -24.11
C GLU A 255 -3.97 24.48 -22.79
N LYS A 256 -4.98 24.93 -22.00
CA LYS A 256 -4.74 25.50 -20.66
C LYS A 256 -4.10 24.48 -19.73
N TRP A 257 -4.48 23.23 -19.82
CA TRP A 257 -3.86 22.16 -19.05
C TRP A 257 -2.38 21.98 -19.42
N ALA A 258 -2.05 21.97 -20.70
CA ALA A 258 -0.66 21.87 -21.15
C ALA A 258 0.19 23.05 -20.63
N GLU A 259 -0.34 24.29 -20.64
CA GLU A 259 0.33 25.43 -20.06
C GLU A 259 0.56 25.27 -18.55
N ILE A 260 -0.42 24.80 -17.80
CA ILE A 260 -0.31 24.51 -16.37
C ILE A 260 0.80 23.49 -16.11
N GLN A 261 0.87 22.42 -16.90
CA GLN A 261 1.91 21.40 -16.73
C GLN A 261 3.30 21.96 -17.01
N GLU A 262 3.45 22.80 -18.02
CA GLU A 262 4.73 23.44 -18.32
C GLU A 262 5.18 24.37 -17.18
N VAL A 263 4.29 25.24 -16.69
CA VAL A 263 4.55 26.12 -15.55
C VAL A 263 4.87 25.35 -14.28
N SER A 264 4.12 24.26 -14.02
CA SER A 264 4.32 23.43 -12.84
C SER A 264 5.66 22.69 -12.82
N LYS A 265 6.19 22.32 -13.99
CA LYS A 265 7.50 21.66 -14.15
C LYS A 265 8.68 22.62 -13.96
N ARG A 266 8.47 23.92 -14.15
CA ARG A 266 9.51 24.93 -13.90
C ARG A 266 9.81 25.00 -12.42
N ASN A 267 10.86 24.31 -12.00
CA ASN A 267 11.31 24.27 -10.61
C ASN A 267 11.93 25.63 -10.24
N ILE A 268 11.11 26.60 -9.85
CA ILE A 268 11.61 27.86 -9.29
C ILE A 268 12.09 27.53 -7.86
N LYS A 269 13.37 27.17 -7.74
CA LYS A 269 14.04 27.05 -6.45
C LYS A 269 14.15 28.43 -5.84
N THR A 270 13.25 28.79 -4.93
CA THR A 270 13.48 29.92 -4.04
C THR A 270 14.64 29.56 -3.14
N THR A 271 15.76 30.27 -3.33
CA THR A 271 16.93 30.14 -2.45
C THR A 271 16.52 30.51 -1.02
N ARG A 272 16.73 29.61 -0.06
CA ARG A 272 16.49 29.85 1.37
C ARG A 272 17.40 30.94 1.99
N SER A 273 18.35 31.46 1.24
CA SER A 273 19.42 32.34 1.73
C SER A 273 19.13 33.82 1.61
N GLY A 274 17.95 34.33 1.38
CA GLY A 274 17.67 35.77 1.23
C GLY A 274 18.51 36.48 0.15
N ARG A 275 19.44 35.76 -0.50
CA ARG A 275 20.30 36.29 -1.58
C ARG A 275 19.63 36.00 -2.91
N ILE A 276 19.55 37.03 -3.73
CA ILE A 276 19.00 36.95 -5.09
C ILE A 276 20.15 36.61 -6.04
N TYR A 277 20.08 35.46 -6.67
CA TYR A 277 21.01 35.03 -7.71
C TYR A 277 20.32 35.19 -9.06
N TYR A 278 20.55 36.28 -9.77
CA TYR A 278 19.86 36.62 -11.00
C TYR A 278 20.04 35.58 -12.13
N PHE A 279 21.16 34.88 -12.15
CA PHE A 279 21.52 33.93 -13.21
C PHE A 279 21.29 32.46 -12.86
N THR A 280 20.65 32.19 -11.74
CA THR A 280 20.35 30.78 -11.32
C THR A 280 19.54 30.08 -12.40
N SER A 281 20.01 28.93 -12.87
CA SER A 281 19.41 28.11 -13.92
C SER A 281 19.44 28.72 -15.35
N LEU A 282 19.94 29.90 -15.54
CA LEU A 282 20.13 30.52 -16.86
C LEU A 282 21.50 30.17 -17.46
N VAL A 283 22.53 30.11 -16.62
CA VAL A 283 23.90 29.80 -17.05
C VAL A 283 24.10 28.29 -17.09
N ARG A 284 24.75 27.82 -18.15
CA ARG A 284 25.12 26.42 -18.32
C ARG A 284 26.63 26.26 -18.36
N CYS A 285 27.13 25.17 -17.83
CA CYS A 285 28.54 24.81 -17.93
C CYS A 285 28.90 24.58 -19.39
N PRO A 286 29.94 25.25 -19.95
CA PRO A 286 30.33 25.08 -21.34
C PRO A 286 30.93 23.68 -21.62
N ILE A 287 31.40 22.97 -20.58
CA ILE A 287 32.04 21.66 -20.72
C ILE A 287 30.98 20.53 -20.67
N CYS A 288 30.04 20.53 -19.70
CA CYS A 288 29.08 19.42 -19.50
C CYS A 288 27.64 19.80 -19.78
N GLY A 289 27.31 21.02 -20.13
CA GLY A 289 25.95 21.50 -20.43
C GLY A 289 25.00 21.58 -19.22
N GLN A 290 25.44 21.21 -18.02
CA GLN A 290 24.59 21.25 -16.82
C GLN A 290 24.30 22.69 -16.38
N LYS A 291 23.12 22.92 -15.82
CA LYS A 291 22.71 24.21 -15.27
C LYS A 291 23.53 24.55 -14.03
N LEU A 292 24.15 25.72 -14.00
CA LEU A 292 24.87 26.24 -12.84
C LEU A 292 23.88 26.82 -11.82
N VAL A 293 24.14 26.57 -10.53
CA VAL A 293 23.32 27.06 -9.40
C VAL A 293 24.21 27.98 -8.56
N GLY A 294 23.73 29.19 -8.27
CA GLY A 294 24.40 30.07 -7.32
C GLY A 294 24.38 29.46 -5.92
N CYS A 295 25.53 29.30 -5.30
CA CYS A 295 25.67 28.96 -3.90
C CYS A 295 26.43 30.03 -3.15
N GLY A 296 25.96 30.38 -1.93
CA GLY A 296 26.71 31.24 -1.01
C GLY A 296 27.72 30.37 -0.26
N CYS A 297 28.99 30.43 -0.61
CA CYS A 297 30.06 29.84 0.17
C CYS A 297 30.59 30.88 1.15
N SER A 298 30.32 30.76 2.43
CA SER A 298 31.04 31.46 3.49
C SER A 298 32.22 30.59 3.92
N SER A 299 33.25 30.51 3.07
CA SER A 299 34.54 29.99 3.52
C SER A 299 35.19 31.08 4.37
N ILE A 300 35.11 30.91 5.69
CA ILE A 300 36.02 31.61 6.60
C ILE A 300 37.40 30.98 6.36
N ILE A 301 38.20 31.67 5.52
CA ILE A 301 39.62 31.34 5.41
C ILE A 301 40.24 31.84 6.71
N ASN A 302 40.39 30.98 7.70
CA ASN A 302 41.29 31.22 8.83
C ASN A 302 42.72 31.16 8.27
N ARG A 303 43.24 32.31 7.81
CA ARG A 303 44.68 32.50 7.66
C ARG A 303 45.25 32.64 9.07
N LYS A 304 45.79 31.53 9.62
CA LYS A 304 46.79 31.61 10.66
C LYS A 304 48.09 31.98 9.98
N THR A 305 48.57 33.18 10.24
CA THR A 305 49.99 33.60 10.14
C THR A 305 50.81 32.83 11.18
#